data_1c1a94e394bc94651dc562fdf6c1ec4d
#
_entry.id   1c1a94e394bc94651dc562fdf6c1ec4d
#
_cell.length_a   1.000
_cell.length_b   1.000
_cell.length_c   1.000
_cell.angle_alpha   90.00
_cell.angle_beta   90.00
_cell.angle_gamma   90.00
#
_symmetry.space_group_name_H-M   'P 1'
#
loop_
_entity.id
_entity.type
_entity.pdbx_description
1 polymer ?
#
loop_
_entity_poly.entity_id
_entity_poly.type
_entity_poly.pdbx_seq_one_letter_code
_entity_poly.pdbx_strand_id
1 'polypeptide(L)'
;MRIHSITKIQKIKDLRKSGYSINEIVVALHVPKTTVWHHIKGIKVKEEFLPVLKSKRGGSKKRRLKAVEKAISEAKEIFNNKKIYASILSMLYWAEGNKESCVFTNTDPQMIRIFINTMNKCFNINKDRYSVTIRYFTGMSKDLCLKYWSDQLEISKEYVKMYYNDGCTRGKSPYGMCRLTVKRGGYILKLLKSMISLVVAEIGSINKPLSFNG
;
A
#
# COMPACT_ATOMS: atom_id res chain seq x y z
N MET A 1 29.79 10.15 -4.45
CA MET A 1 29.13 11.08 -3.51
C MET A 1 29.39 12.52 -3.97
N ARG A 2 28.38 13.34 -4.28
CA ARG A 2 28.61 14.75 -4.66
C ARG A 2 29.05 15.52 -3.41
N ILE A 3 30.27 16.03 -3.43
CA ILE A 3 30.80 16.91 -2.35
C ILE A 3 30.15 18.27 -2.53
N HIS A 4 29.32 18.68 -1.59
CA HIS A 4 28.75 20.02 -1.57
C HIS A 4 29.76 20.99 -0.91
N SER A 5 29.83 22.25 -1.42
CA SER A 5 30.71 23.26 -0.85
C SER A 5 30.40 23.51 0.63
N ILE A 6 31.43 23.82 1.41
CA ILE A 6 31.34 24.11 2.86
C ILE A 6 30.31 25.23 3.10
N THR A 7 30.28 26.25 2.23
CA THR A 7 29.33 27.37 2.29
C THR A 7 27.90 26.90 2.14
N LYS A 8 27.64 25.89 1.27
CA LYS A 8 26.28 25.34 1.05
C LYS A 8 25.83 24.51 2.26
N ILE A 9 26.74 23.75 2.85
CA ILE A 9 26.50 22.98 4.08
C ILE A 9 26.18 23.94 5.25
N GLN A 10 26.92 25.03 5.38
CA GLN A 10 26.67 26.03 6.42
C GLN A 10 25.28 26.67 6.24
N LYS A 11 24.87 27.04 5.01
CA LYS A 11 23.54 27.58 4.73
C LYS A 11 22.43 26.59 5.10
N ILE A 12 22.62 25.27 4.86
CA ILE A 12 21.65 24.23 5.30
C ILE A 12 21.46 24.28 6.83
N LYS A 13 22.59 24.38 7.58
CA LYS A 13 22.57 24.41 9.03
C LYS A 13 21.91 25.69 9.57
N ASP A 14 22.19 26.82 8.97
CA ASP A 14 21.66 28.13 9.39
C ASP A 14 20.13 28.22 9.12
N LEU A 15 19.69 27.81 7.94
CA LEU A 15 18.26 27.70 7.64
C LEU A 15 17.56 26.77 8.63
N ARG A 16 18.21 25.65 9.01
CA ARG A 16 17.63 24.74 9.99
C ARG A 16 17.50 25.39 11.37
N LYS A 17 18.52 26.11 11.85
CA LYS A 17 18.48 26.87 13.11
C LYS A 17 17.36 27.90 13.10
N SER A 18 17.07 28.51 11.95
CA SER A 18 15.98 29.49 11.73
C SER A 18 14.61 28.84 11.49
N GLY A 19 14.42 27.56 11.82
CA GLY A 19 13.10 26.92 11.79
C GLY A 19 12.59 26.47 10.41
N TYR A 20 13.46 26.43 9.40
CA TYR A 20 13.07 25.88 8.09
C TYR A 20 12.89 24.38 8.17
N SER A 21 11.82 23.87 7.54
CA SER A 21 11.60 22.44 7.37
C SER A 21 12.57 21.86 6.33
N ILE A 22 12.75 20.54 6.33
CA ILE A 22 13.59 19.86 5.35
C ILE A 22 13.17 20.20 3.92
N ASN A 23 11.88 20.18 3.62
CA ASN A 23 11.36 20.45 2.28
C ASN A 23 11.62 21.91 1.84
N GLU A 24 11.48 22.86 2.74
CA GLU A 24 11.80 24.28 2.46
C GLU A 24 13.30 24.46 2.16
N ILE A 25 14.17 23.79 2.88
CA ILE A 25 15.63 23.85 2.63
C ILE A 25 15.97 23.20 1.29
N VAL A 26 15.32 22.07 0.95
CA VAL A 26 15.46 21.42 -0.37
C VAL A 26 15.13 22.38 -1.50
N VAL A 27 13.99 23.07 -1.39
CA VAL A 27 13.54 24.04 -2.40
C VAL A 27 14.47 25.25 -2.45
N ALA A 28 14.84 25.83 -1.30
CA ALA A 28 15.66 27.06 -1.23
C ALA A 28 17.09 26.87 -1.76
N LEU A 29 17.68 25.68 -1.56
CA LEU A 29 19.08 25.43 -1.91
C LEU A 29 19.28 24.47 -3.09
N HIS A 30 18.20 23.95 -3.65
CA HIS A 30 18.21 22.93 -4.73
C HIS A 30 19.15 21.75 -4.40
N VAL A 31 19.01 21.18 -3.20
CA VAL A 31 19.80 20.03 -2.73
C VAL A 31 18.89 18.83 -2.46
N PRO A 32 19.39 17.58 -2.67
CA PRO A 32 18.64 16.39 -2.36
C PRO A 32 18.20 16.32 -0.89
N LYS A 33 17.01 15.80 -0.64
CA LYS A 33 16.46 15.67 0.72
C LYS A 33 17.33 14.87 1.66
N THR A 34 17.98 13.83 1.16
CA THR A 34 18.95 13.00 1.90
C THR A 34 20.15 13.81 2.37
N THR A 35 20.67 14.70 1.52
CA THR A 35 21.76 15.61 1.85
C THR A 35 21.35 16.58 2.97
N VAL A 36 20.18 17.22 2.83
CA VAL A 36 19.66 18.11 3.88
C VAL A 36 19.53 17.35 5.19
N TRP A 37 18.89 16.17 5.16
CA TRP A 37 18.68 15.35 6.35
C TRP A 37 20.01 15.00 7.05
N HIS A 38 21.03 14.62 6.28
CA HIS A 38 22.35 14.26 6.82
C HIS A 38 22.99 15.45 7.58
N HIS A 39 22.92 16.65 7.00
CA HIS A 39 23.60 17.82 7.59
C HIS A 39 22.81 18.54 8.69
N ILE A 40 21.51 18.24 8.87
CA ILE A 40 20.72 18.82 9.97
C ILE A 40 20.58 17.89 11.18
N LYS A 41 21.10 16.67 11.09
CA LYS A 41 21.06 15.71 12.20
C LYS A 41 21.79 16.30 13.42
N GLY A 42 21.08 16.39 14.55
CA GLY A 42 21.61 16.97 15.81
C GLY A 42 21.56 18.51 15.90
N ILE A 43 21.10 19.23 14.87
CA ILE A 43 20.98 20.69 14.95
C ILE A 43 19.74 21.07 15.76
N LYS A 44 19.98 21.78 16.86
CA LYS A 44 18.89 22.40 17.65
C LYS A 44 18.37 23.64 16.93
N VAL A 45 17.06 23.73 16.77
CA VAL A 45 16.36 24.91 16.23
C VAL A 45 16.27 25.94 17.37
N LYS A 46 16.47 27.20 17.06
CA LYS A 46 16.31 28.27 18.05
C LYS A 46 14.88 28.30 18.59
N GLU A 47 14.72 28.59 19.87
CA GLU A 47 13.44 28.50 20.57
C GLU A 47 12.35 29.36 19.93
N GLU A 48 12.69 30.55 19.49
CA GLU A 48 11.81 31.50 18.80
C GLU A 48 11.14 30.90 17.54
N PHE A 49 11.80 29.96 16.85
CA PHE A 49 11.29 29.32 15.63
C PHE A 49 10.60 27.97 15.88
N LEU A 50 10.66 27.43 17.09
CA LEU A 50 10.04 26.14 17.42
C LEU A 50 8.53 26.08 17.18
N PRO A 51 7.71 27.10 17.54
CA PRO A 51 6.27 27.06 17.29
C PRO A 51 5.94 26.96 15.81
N VAL A 52 6.63 27.75 14.97
CA VAL A 52 6.46 27.75 13.52
C VAL A 52 6.87 26.40 12.91
N LEU A 53 7.99 25.83 13.35
CA LEU A 53 8.42 24.50 12.88
C LEU A 53 7.45 23.39 13.31
N LYS A 54 6.91 23.46 14.53
CA LYS A 54 5.90 22.50 15.02
C LYS A 54 4.59 22.58 14.21
N SER A 55 4.12 23.78 13.86
CA SER A 55 2.93 23.96 13.03
C SER A 55 3.09 23.33 11.64
N LYS A 56 4.28 23.43 11.05
CA LYS A 56 4.62 22.81 9.76
C LYS A 56 4.64 21.28 9.80
N ARG A 57 4.94 20.66 10.94
CA ARG A 57 5.02 19.19 11.11
C ARG A 57 3.64 18.50 11.11
N GLY A 58 2.56 19.20 11.44
CA GLY A 58 1.20 18.65 11.53
C GLY A 58 0.52 18.35 10.18
N GLY A 59 0.98 18.92 9.07
CA GLY A 59 0.28 18.87 7.79
C GLY A 59 0.13 17.46 7.20
N SER A 60 1.04 16.54 7.48
CA SER A 60 0.94 15.14 7.04
C SER A 60 -0.14 14.38 7.81
N LYS A 61 -0.23 14.57 9.14
CA LYS A 61 -1.25 13.95 9.99
C LYS A 61 -2.66 14.44 9.60
N LYS A 62 -2.83 15.76 9.41
CA LYS A 62 -4.13 16.37 9.00
C LYS A 62 -4.58 15.87 7.63
N ARG A 63 -3.66 15.80 6.64
CA ARG A 63 -3.96 15.23 5.32
C ARG A 63 -4.34 13.75 5.39
N ARG A 64 -3.65 12.97 6.23
CA ARG A 64 -3.99 11.56 6.45
C ARG A 64 -5.37 11.38 7.05
N LEU A 65 -5.74 12.18 8.04
CA LEU A 65 -7.08 12.14 8.66
C LEU A 65 -8.18 12.48 7.65
N LYS A 66 -8.05 13.58 6.91
CA LYS A 66 -9.01 13.94 5.84
C LYS A 66 -9.15 12.84 4.78
N ALA A 67 -8.04 12.18 4.41
CA ALA A 67 -8.09 11.08 3.45
C ALA A 67 -8.79 9.83 4.03
N VAL A 68 -8.73 9.59 5.34
CA VAL A 68 -9.47 8.53 6.01
C VAL A 68 -10.96 8.86 6.07
N GLU A 69 -11.32 10.07 6.48
CA GLU A 69 -12.73 10.54 6.54
C GLU A 69 -13.40 10.42 5.16
N LYS A 70 -12.71 10.90 4.11
CA LYS A 70 -13.17 10.77 2.73
C LYS A 70 -13.34 9.29 2.32
N ALA A 71 -12.38 8.43 2.67
CA ALA A 71 -12.45 7.00 2.39
C ALA A 71 -13.63 6.31 3.10
N ILE A 72 -13.95 6.72 4.33
CA ILE A 72 -15.11 6.21 5.07
C ILE A 72 -16.41 6.58 4.35
N SER A 73 -16.56 7.85 3.91
CA SER A 73 -17.75 8.31 3.20
C SER A 73 -17.93 7.57 1.87
N GLU A 74 -16.88 7.49 1.05
CA GLU A 74 -16.92 6.77 -0.23
C GLU A 74 -17.17 5.26 -0.05
N ALA A 75 -16.60 4.64 0.99
CA ALA A 75 -16.82 3.23 1.28
C ALA A 75 -18.31 2.95 1.62
N LYS A 76 -18.97 3.84 2.37
CA LYS A 76 -20.42 3.73 2.65
C LYS A 76 -21.24 3.78 1.38
N GLU A 77 -20.94 4.70 0.48
CA GLU A 77 -21.64 4.84 -0.80
C GLU A 77 -21.45 3.59 -1.67
N ILE A 78 -20.21 3.11 -1.82
CA ILE A 78 -19.90 1.90 -2.59
C ILE A 78 -20.61 0.68 -1.97
N PHE A 79 -20.59 0.57 -0.64
CA PHE A 79 -21.22 -0.54 0.06
C PHE A 79 -22.75 -0.55 -0.15
N ASN A 80 -23.39 0.60 -0.09
CA ASN A 80 -24.83 0.71 -0.32
C ASN A 80 -25.22 0.36 -1.76
N ASN A 81 -24.46 0.86 -2.75
CA ASN A 81 -24.76 0.70 -4.16
C ASN A 81 -24.34 -0.66 -4.74
N LYS A 82 -23.31 -1.30 -4.17
CA LYS A 82 -22.68 -2.51 -4.70
C LYS A 82 -22.43 -3.56 -3.60
N LYS A 83 -23.39 -3.72 -2.70
CA LYS A 83 -23.25 -4.49 -1.46
C LYS A 83 -22.59 -5.85 -1.63
N ILE A 84 -23.07 -6.65 -2.62
CA ILE A 84 -22.54 -8.00 -2.87
C ILE A 84 -21.04 -7.95 -3.22
N TYR A 85 -20.65 -7.11 -4.19
CA TYR A 85 -19.25 -7.01 -4.62
C TYR A 85 -18.37 -6.43 -3.51
N ALA A 86 -18.87 -5.42 -2.79
CA ALA A 86 -18.17 -4.80 -1.68
C ALA A 86 -17.95 -5.79 -0.53
N SER A 87 -18.95 -6.61 -0.20
CA SER A 87 -18.83 -7.64 0.84
C SER A 87 -17.84 -8.74 0.45
N ILE A 88 -17.94 -9.29 -0.76
CA ILE A 88 -17.00 -10.29 -1.25
C ILE A 88 -15.57 -9.74 -1.25
N LEU A 89 -15.36 -8.55 -1.79
CA LEU A 89 -14.06 -7.89 -1.84
C LEU A 89 -13.47 -7.67 -0.45
N SER A 90 -14.30 -7.20 0.49
CA SER A 90 -13.89 -6.94 1.87
C SER A 90 -13.44 -8.23 2.56
N MET A 91 -14.22 -9.30 2.42
CA MET A 91 -13.90 -10.59 3.05
C MET A 91 -12.65 -11.22 2.45
N LEU A 92 -12.51 -11.23 1.12
CA LEU A 92 -11.30 -11.70 0.43
C LEU A 92 -10.06 -10.93 0.90
N TYR A 93 -10.15 -9.60 0.93
CA TYR A 93 -9.01 -8.78 1.32
C TYR A 93 -8.70 -8.89 2.82
N TRP A 94 -9.70 -9.07 3.65
CA TRP A 94 -9.49 -9.29 5.08
C TRP A 94 -8.76 -10.59 5.34
N ALA A 95 -9.12 -11.67 4.65
CA ALA A 95 -8.49 -12.99 4.78
C ALA A 95 -7.06 -13.00 4.21
N GLU A 96 -6.87 -12.58 2.97
CA GLU A 96 -5.64 -12.82 2.18
C GLU A 96 -4.86 -11.53 1.82
N GLY A 97 -5.44 -10.37 2.07
CA GLY A 97 -4.82 -9.08 1.73
C GLY A 97 -3.76 -8.62 2.71
N ASN A 98 -2.75 -7.93 2.19
CA ASN A 98 -1.72 -7.31 3.02
C ASN A 98 -2.27 -6.10 3.78
N LYS A 99 -1.88 -5.93 5.05
CA LYS A 99 -2.44 -4.89 5.94
C LYS A 99 -1.76 -3.52 5.79
N GLU A 100 -0.60 -3.47 5.14
CA GLU A 100 0.21 -2.24 5.01
C GLU A 100 0.22 -1.66 3.59
N SER A 101 0.00 -2.51 2.59
CA SER A 101 -0.01 -2.15 1.18
C SER A 101 -1.14 -2.84 0.42
N CYS A 102 -1.64 -2.24 -0.67
CA CYS A 102 -2.70 -2.82 -1.48
C CYS A 102 -2.16 -3.98 -2.33
N VAL A 103 -1.94 -5.11 -1.66
CA VAL A 103 -1.41 -6.34 -2.22
C VAL A 103 -2.30 -7.51 -1.83
N PHE A 104 -2.56 -8.37 -2.80
CA PHE A 104 -3.30 -9.62 -2.64
C PHE A 104 -2.43 -10.77 -3.16
N THR A 105 -2.31 -11.85 -2.40
CA THR A 105 -1.44 -12.98 -2.76
C THR A 105 -2.20 -14.27 -2.56
N ASN A 106 -2.27 -15.10 -3.60
CA ASN A 106 -2.90 -16.40 -3.50
C ASN A 106 -2.28 -17.39 -4.51
N THR A 107 -2.50 -18.68 -4.29
CA THR A 107 -2.12 -19.80 -5.18
C THR A 107 -3.28 -20.22 -6.09
N ASP A 108 -4.50 -19.82 -5.77
CA ASP A 108 -5.69 -20.11 -6.55
C ASP A 108 -5.96 -18.98 -7.56
N PRO A 109 -5.90 -19.28 -8.88
CA PRO A 109 -6.16 -18.29 -9.91
C PRO A 109 -7.61 -17.80 -9.93
N GLN A 110 -8.58 -18.62 -9.52
CA GLN A 110 -9.97 -18.19 -9.45
C GLN A 110 -10.15 -17.11 -8.37
N MET A 111 -9.50 -17.26 -7.23
CA MET A 111 -9.52 -16.26 -6.16
C MET A 111 -8.88 -14.93 -6.60
N ILE A 112 -7.78 -15.00 -7.35
CA ILE A 112 -7.15 -13.81 -7.96
C ILE A 112 -8.10 -13.14 -8.96
N ARG A 113 -8.79 -13.90 -9.83
CA ARG A 113 -9.78 -13.37 -10.79
C ARG A 113 -10.97 -12.71 -10.09
N ILE A 114 -11.54 -13.36 -9.07
CA ILE A 114 -12.64 -12.79 -8.28
C ILE A 114 -12.19 -11.48 -7.62
N PHE A 115 -10.98 -11.45 -7.06
CA PHE A 115 -10.44 -10.24 -6.46
C PHE A 115 -10.31 -9.10 -7.49
N ILE A 116 -9.72 -9.35 -8.67
CA ILE A 116 -9.60 -8.34 -9.74
C ILE A 116 -10.99 -7.85 -10.18
N ASN A 117 -11.94 -8.77 -10.40
CA ASN A 117 -13.28 -8.43 -10.88
C ASN A 117 -14.04 -7.60 -9.84
N THR A 118 -14.00 -7.96 -8.57
CA THR A 118 -14.66 -7.20 -7.51
C THR A 118 -14.01 -5.84 -7.28
N MET A 119 -12.66 -5.75 -7.39
CA MET A 119 -11.94 -4.48 -7.36
C MET A 119 -12.37 -3.55 -8.51
N ASN A 120 -12.50 -4.09 -9.72
CA ASN A 120 -12.95 -3.32 -10.88
C ASN A 120 -14.43 -2.88 -10.74
N LYS A 121 -15.29 -3.76 -10.25
CA LYS A 121 -16.71 -3.43 -10.01
C LYS A 121 -16.89 -2.36 -8.93
N CYS A 122 -16.07 -2.40 -7.87
CA CYS A 122 -16.16 -1.43 -6.77
C CYS A 122 -15.46 -0.09 -7.10
N PHE A 123 -14.29 -0.13 -7.72
CA PHE A 123 -13.40 1.03 -7.80
C PHE A 123 -13.06 1.48 -9.22
N ASN A 124 -13.49 0.75 -10.26
CA ASN A 124 -13.19 1.04 -11.68
C ASN A 124 -11.69 1.27 -11.92
N ILE A 125 -10.87 0.30 -11.51
CA ILE A 125 -9.41 0.41 -11.59
C ILE A 125 -8.92 0.03 -12.98
N ASN A 126 -8.12 0.88 -13.61
CA ASN A 126 -7.50 0.59 -14.89
C ASN A 126 -6.52 -0.59 -14.80
N LYS A 127 -6.44 -1.41 -15.85
CA LYS A 127 -5.59 -2.62 -15.91
C LYS A 127 -4.10 -2.33 -15.70
N ASP A 128 -3.61 -1.19 -16.18
CA ASP A 128 -2.23 -0.71 -16.03
C ASP A 128 -1.80 -0.46 -14.58
N ARG A 129 -2.77 -0.28 -13.69
CA ARG A 129 -2.54 -0.12 -12.26
C ARG A 129 -2.24 -1.43 -11.53
N TYR A 130 -2.52 -2.56 -12.14
CA TYR A 130 -2.13 -3.84 -11.57
C TYR A 130 -0.70 -4.21 -11.95
N SER A 131 0.05 -4.77 -11.02
CA SER A 131 1.34 -5.40 -11.23
C SER A 131 1.25 -6.83 -10.75
N VAL A 132 1.44 -7.77 -11.68
CA VAL A 132 1.39 -9.20 -11.41
C VAL A 132 2.81 -9.72 -11.23
N THR A 133 3.07 -10.38 -10.11
CA THR A 133 4.35 -11.03 -9.82
C THR A 133 4.09 -12.48 -9.43
N ILE A 134 4.67 -13.41 -10.14
CA ILE A 134 4.61 -14.84 -9.82
C ILE A 134 5.85 -15.21 -9.01
N ARG A 135 5.64 -15.72 -7.82
CA ARG A 135 6.68 -16.31 -6.99
C ARG A 135 6.74 -17.79 -7.26
N TYR A 136 7.86 -18.26 -7.80
CA TYR A 136 8.14 -19.67 -8.00
C TYR A 136 9.28 -20.12 -7.08
N PHE A 137 9.31 -21.41 -6.75
CA PHE A 137 10.13 -21.95 -5.67
C PHE A 137 11.11 -22.99 -6.21
N THR A 138 12.03 -23.44 -5.37
CA THR A 138 12.99 -24.49 -5.68
C THR A 138 12.27 -25.73 -6.24
N GLY A 139 12.77 -26.25 -7.36
CA GLY A 139 12.20 -27.39 -8.08
C GLY A 139 11.05 -27.07 -9.05
N MET A 140 10.63 -25.80 -9.16
CA MET A 140 9.61 -25.38 -10.13
C MET A 140 10.24 -24.84 -11.41
N SER A 141 9.61 -25.17 -12.55
CA SER A 141 9.97 -24.56 -13.84
C SER A 141 9.41 -23.15 -13.93
N LYS A 142 10.27 -22.16 -14.10
CA LYS A 142 9.90 -20.75 -14.32
C LYS A 142 8.93 -20.60 -15.48
N ASP A 143 9.21 -21.26 -16.61
CA ASP A 143 8.42 -21.11 -17.83
C ASP A 143 7.05 -21.75 -17.71
N LEU A 144 6.95 -22.89 -17.03
CA LEU A 144 5.66 -23.52 -16.75
C LEU A 144 4.82 -22.66 -15.81
N CYS A 145 5.41 -22.08 -14.77
CA CYS A 145 4.70 -21.17 -13.88
C CYS A 145 4.24 -19.91 -14.63
N LEU A 146 5.10 -19.32 -15.46
CA LEU A 146 4.78 -18.15 -16.27
C LEU A 146 3.62 -18.44 -17.24
N LYS A 147 3.71 -19.56 -17.97
CA LYS A 147 2.66 -19.99 -18.90
C LYS A 147 1.33 -20.19 -18.17
N TYR A 148 1.34 -20.98 -17.11
CA TYR A 148 0.14 -21.26 -16.32
C TYR A 148 -0.59 -19.97 -15.85
N TRP A 149 0.14 -19.07 -15.20
CA TRP A 149 -0.48 -17.86 -14.69
C TRP A 149 -0.90 -16.87 -15.77
N SER A 150 -0.16 -16.78 -16.88
CA SER A 150 -0.56 -15.98 -18.04
C SER A 150 -1.87 -16.48 -18.64
N ASP A 151 -1.98 -17.80 -18.82
CA ASP A 151 -3.20 -18.43 -19.35
C ASP A 151 -4.37 -18.27 -18.39
N GLN A 152 -4.14 -18.49 -17.07
CA GLN A 152 -5.18 -18.37 -16.04
C GLN A 152 -5.71 -16.95 -15.87
N LEU A 153 -4.87 -15.94 -16.00
CA LEU A 153 -5.27 -14.54 -15.80
C LEU A 153 -5.57 -13.80 -17.10
N GLU A 154 -5.41 -14.48 -18.25
CA GLU A 154 -5.60 -13.91 -19.60
C GLU A 154 -4.78 -12.63 -19.81
N ILE A 155 -3.49 -12.69 -19.43
CA ILE A 155 -2.53 -11.59 -19.55
C ILE A 155 -1.30 -12.04 -20.34
N SER A 156 -0.74 -11.15 -21.15
CA SER A 156 0.48 -11.43 -21.89
C SER A 156 1.65 -11.64 -20.93
N LYS A 157 2.53 -12.60 -21.25
CA LYS A 157 3.70 -13.01 -20.45
C LYS A 157 4.62 -11.84 -20.09
N GLU A 158 4.73 -10.85 -20.97
CA GLU A 158 5.53 -9.64 -20.82
C GLU A 158 5.10 -8.75 -19.64
N TYR A 159 3.81 -8.83 -19.25
CA TYR A 159 3.29 -8.08 -18.09
C TYR A 159 3.43 -8.83 -16.76
N VAL A 160 3.91 -10.09 -16.81
CA VAL A 160 4.10 -10.93 -15.62
C VAL A 160 5.55 -10.87 -15.17
N LYS A 161 5.77 -10.42 -13.96
CA LYS A 161 7.08 -10.46 -13.32
C LYS A 161 7.30 -11.81 -12.65
N MET A 162 8.47 -12.38 -12.84
CA MET A 162 8.86 -13.64 -12.21
C MET A 162 9.84 -13.39 -11.08
N TYR A 163 9.56 -13.94 -9.92
CA TYR A 163 10.41 -13.83 -8.74
C TYR A 163 10.72 -15.22 -8.16
N TYR A 164 11.99 -15.57 -8.16
CA TYR A 164 12.45 -16.80 -7.50
C TYR A 164 12.47 -16.61 -5.99
N ASN A 165 11.99 -17.61 -5.27
CA ASN A 165 12.08 -17.67 -3.83
C ASN A 165 12.75 -18.97 -3.42
N ASP A 166 13.82 -18.83 -2.66
CA ASP A 166 14.56 -19.97 -2.11
C ASP A 166 13.74 -20.60 -0.99
N GLY A 167 12.91 -21.54 -1.34
CA GLY A 167 12.01 -22.24 -0.44
C GLY A 167 11.29 -23.38 -1.15
N CYS A 168 10.52 -24.15 -0.41
CA CYS A 168 9.77 -25.27 -0.92
C CYS A 168 8.31 -25.19 -0.49
N THR A 169 7.37 -25.36 -1.43
CA THR A 169 5.94 -25.43 -1.14
C THR A 169 5.47 -26.81 -0.66
N ARG A 170 6.38 -27.78 -0.57
CA ARG A 170 6.07 -29.20 -0.27
C ARG A 170 4.97 -29.77 -1.18
N GLY A 171 4.96 -29.38 -2.47
CA GLY A 171 3.98 -29.85 -3.45
C GLY A 171 2.59 -29.24 -3.38
N LYS A 172 2.32 -28.35 -2.42
CA LYS A 172 0.99 -27.74 -2.24
C LYS A 172 0.61 -26.72 -3.32
N SER A 173 1.57 -26.22 -4.10
CA SER A 173 1.33 -25.24 -5.15
C SER A 173 2.29 -25.51 -6.32
N PRO A 174 1.89 -26.29 -7.33
CA PRO A 174 2.79 -26.72 -8.43
C PRO A 174 3.22 -25.58 -9.35
N TYR A 175 2.49 -24.48 -9.38
CA TYR A 175 2.77 -23.30 -10.24
C TYR A 175 3.14 -22.05 -9.46
N GLY A 176 3.55 -22.20 -8.20
CA GLY A 176 3.90 -21.08 -7.34
C GLY A 176 2.69 -20.26 -6.90
N MET A 177 2.89 -18.99 -6.57
CA MET A 177 1.83 -18.10 -6.12
C MET A 177 1.84 -16.77 -6.85
N CYS A 178 0.66 -16.25 -7.13
CA CYS A 178 0.45 -14.94 -7.71
C CYS A 178 0.38 -13.88 -6.61
N ARG A 179 1.21 -12.85 -6.76
CA ARG A 179 1.13 -11.62 -5.98
C ARG A 179 0.65 -10.49 -6.88
N LEU A 180 -0.56 -10.03 -6.63
CA LEU A 180 -1.17 -8.89 -7.28
C LEU A 180 -0.95 -7.63 -6.46
N THR A 181 -0.35 -6.61 -7.05
CA THR A 181 -0.11 -5.32 -6.39
C THR A 181 -0.86 -4.22 -7.13
N VAL A 182 -1.60 -3.39 -6.41
CA VAL A 182 -2.21 -2.19 -6.97
C VAL A 182 -1.24 -1.02 -6.83
N LYS A 183 -0.69 -0.56 -7.95
CA LYS A 183 0.21 0.60 -7.98
C LYS A 183 -0.52 1.84 -7.44
N ARG A 184 0.17 2.64 -6.62
CA ARG A 184 -0.41 3.81 -5.95
C ARG A 184 -1.67 3.47 -5.14
N GLY A 185 -1.74 2.24 -4.58
CA GLY A 185 -2.92 1.68 -3.92
C GLY A 185 -3.18 2.17 -2.51
N GLY A 186 -2.45 3.16 -2.00
CA GLY A 186 -2.58 3.60 -0.60
C GLY A 186 -3.96 4.15 -0.24
N TYR A 187 -4.65 4.82 -1.17
CA TYR A 187 -6.03 5.28 -0.95
C TYR A 187 -7.03 4.12 -1.04
N ILE A 188 -6.84 3.23 -2.02
CA ILE A 188 -7.67 2.02 -2.17
C ILE A 188 -7.57 1.13 -0.93
N LEU A 189 -6.39 1.02 -0.34
CA LEU A 189 -6.23 0.29 0.93
C LEU A 189 -7.08 0.92 2.07
N LYS A 190 -7.23 2.23 2.10
CA LYS A 190 -8.11 2.89 3.09
C LYS A 190 -9.58 2.58 2.83
N LEU A 191 -10.01 2.61 1.56
CA LEU A 191 -11.36 2.21 1.16
C LEU A 191 -11.64 0.75 1.57
N LEU A 192 -10.74 -0.18 1.25
CA LEU A 192 -10.84 -1.59 1.64
C LEU A 192 -10.97 -1.76 3.15
N LYS A 193 -10.12 -1.10 3.93
CA LYS A 193 -10.20 -1.14 5.39
C LYS A 193 -11.51 -0.57 5.92
N SER A 194 -12.01 0.51 5.33
CA SER A 194 -13.31 1.10 5.70
C SER A 194 -14.47 0.18 5.35
N MET A 195 -14.43 -0.47 4.19
CA MET A 195 -15.45 -1.46 3.79
C MET A 195 -15.44 -2.69 4.71
N ILE A 196 -14.26 -3.20 5.11
CA ILE A 196 -14.16 -4.27 6.11
C ILE A 196 -14.82 -3.84 7.41
N SER A 197 -14.57 -2.61 7.87
CA SER A 197 -15.20 -2.09 9.10
C SER A 197 -16.73 -2.02 8.98
N LEU A 198 -17.28 -1.69 7.80
CA LEU A 198 -18.72 -1.69 7.55
C LEU A 198 -19.30 -3.11 7.60
N VAL A 199 -18.61 -4.10 6.99
CA VAL A 199 -19.02 -5.51 7.07
C VAL A 199 -19.02 -5.99 8.52
N VAL A 200 -17.96 -5.68 9.26
CA VAL A 200 -17.88 -6.04 10.70
C VAL A 200 -19.00 -5.40 11.51
N ALA A 201 -19.29 -4.12 11.27
CA ALA A 201 -20.37 -3.43 11.98
C ALA A 201 -21.75 -4.01 11.66
N GLU A 202 -21.99 -4.41 10.41
CA GLU A 202 -23.28 -4.96 9.97
C GLU A 202 -23.51 -6.40 10.45
N ILE A 203 -22.45 -7.25 10.42
CA ILE A 203 -22.56 -8.68 10.75
C ILE A 203 -22.12 -8.95 12.19
N GLY A 204 -21.13 -8.20 12.69
CA GLY A 204 -20.53 -8.40 14.04
C GLY A 204 -21.41 -7.94 15.19
N SER A 205 -22.57 -7.30 14.93
CA SER A 205 -23.56 -6.93 15.95
C SER A 205 -24.40 -8.13 16.46
N ILE A 206 -24.01 -9.37 16.10
CA ILE A 206 -24.60 -10.59 16.68
C ILE A 206 -24.07 -10.74 18.10
N ASN A 207 -24.68 -9.98 19.04
CA ASN A 207 -24.44 -10.03 20.47
C ASN A 207 -25.03 -11.31 21.11
N LYS A 208 -24.76 -12.48 20.56
CA LYS A 208 -24.97 -13.75 21.29
C LYS A 208 -23.60 -14.41 21.47
N PRO A 209 -23.22 -14.71 22.73
CA PRO A 209 -22.06 -15.54 22.96
C PRO A 209 -22.28 -16.86 22.21
N LEU A 210 -21.25 -17.27 21.46
CA LEU A 210 -21.26 -18.60 20.83
C LEU A 210 -21.30 -19.63 21.98
N SER A 211 -22.48 -20.18 22.26
CA SER A 211 -22.62 -21.33 23.14
C SER A 211 -22.20 -22.54 22.32
N PHE A 212 -20.97 -22.97 22.46
CA PHE A 212 -20.56 -24.31 22.06
C PHE A 212 -21.11 -25.28 23.10
N ASN A 213 -22.32 -25.78 22.90
CA ASN A 213 -22.78 -26.93 23.61
C ASN A 213 -22.00 -28.12 23.07
N GLY A 214 -21.10 -28.68 23.90
CA GLY A 214 -20.34 -29.88 23.62
C GLY A 214 -21.21 -31.12 23.48
#